data_4a40b6d41b2c6c55abf60c13f69ee760
#
_entry.id   4a40b6d41b2c6c55abf60c13f69ee760
#
_cell.length_a   1.000
_cell.length_b   1.000
_cell.length_c   1.000
_cell.angle_alpha   90.00
_cell.angle_beta   90.00
_cell.angle_gamma   90.00
#
_symmetry.space_group_name_H-M   'P 1'
#
loop_
_entity.id
_entity.type
_entity.pdbx_description
1 polymer ?
#
loop_
_entity_poly.entity_id
_entity_poly.type
_entity_poly.pdbx_seq_one_letter_code
_entity_poly.pdbx_strand_id
1 'polypeptide(L)'
;EREIVDLQQGDYEEMDQLAIAKPLCKAAYRVLNAEDIGIGIARAIRAAVSGRPGGVYLDLPAKLLAQVMDADEGSKSLVKVIDAAPRQLPAPESINRALDVLAGAKRPLIVLGKGAAYAQADDAIRELVETSGIPYLAMSMAKGLLPDNHPQSAGAARSLVLQESDVVMLIGARLNWLLSHGKGKSWGDQRKKFIHIDIEPREMDSNVEIVAPVIGDIGSCVLAMLKAMSKKKWMLPSEGWTNLISNKVESNVARMAPRLQNNNVPMDYHGA
;
A
#
# COMPACT_ATOMS: atom_id res chain seq x y z
N GLU A 1 28.86 -2.81 18.93
CA GLU A 1 28.50 -4.16 19.37
C GLU A 1 29.63 -5.11 19.13
N ARG A 2 29.95 -5.90 20.13
CA ARG A 2 30.87 -7.03 19.97
C ARG A 2 30.09 -8.19 19.35
N GLU A 3 30.73 -8.93 18.48
CA GLU A 3 30.28 -10.24 18.06
C GLU A 3 30.20 -11.12 19.31
N ILE A 4 29.03 -11.67 19.60
CA ILE A 4 28.87 -12.62 20.71
C ILE A 4 29.53 -13.93 20.29
N VAL A 5 30.82 -14.05 20.54
CA VAL A 5 31.57 -15.28 20.33
C VAL A 5 31.50 -16.17 21.58
N ASP A 6 31.48 -15.54 22.75
CA ASP A 6 31.37 -16.22 24.05
C ASP A 6 30.40 -15.44 24.94
N LEU A 7 29.12 -15.82 24.89
CA LEU A 7 28.11 -15.39 25.86
C LEU A 7 28.64 -15.65 27.29
N GLN A 8 28.56 -14.67 28.20
CA GLN A 8 28.84 -14.74 29.62
C GLN A 8 30.22 -14.22 30.07
N GLN A 9 31.00 -13.56 29.23
CA GLN A 9 32.19 -12.87 29.65
C GLN A 9 31.92 -11.51 30.30
N GLY A 10 30.69 -10.97 30.16
CA GLY A 10 30.31 -9.66 30.69
C GLY A 10 30.91 -8.52 29.90
N ASP A 11 31.10 -8.68 28.60
CA ASP A 11 31.58 -7.63 27.72
C ASP A 11 30.54 -6.50 27.58
N TYR A 12 31.01 -5.31 27.27
CA TYR A 12 30.15 -4.15 27.04
C TYR A 12 29.18 -4.39 25.88
N GLU A 13 27.87 -4.15 26.14
CA GLU A 13 26.78 -4.35 25.16
C GLU A 13 26.71 -5.76 24.54
N GLU A 14 27.03 -6.77 25.37
CA GLU A 14 26.95 -8.18 24.97
C GLU A 14 25.49 -8.60 24.82
N MET A 15 24.95 -8.59 23.57
CA MET A 15 23.60 -9.08 23.25
C MET A 15 23.50 -9.54 21.79
N ASP A 16 22.58 -10.47 21.51
CA ASP A 16 22.28 -10.88 20.14
C ASP A 16 21.27 -9.95 19.48
N GLN A 17 21.73 -8.77 19.08
CA GLN A 17 20.90 -7.76 18.43
C GLN A 17 20.36 -8.25 17.08
N LEU A 18 21.10 -9.07 16.35
CA LEU A 18 20.63 -9.65 15.10
C LEU A 18 19.39 -10.53 15.32
N ALA A 19 19.42 -11.39 16.36
CA ALA A 19 18.26 -12.21 16.72
C ALA A 19 17.07 -11.36 17.17
N ILE A 20 17.32 -10.29 17.94
CA ILE A 20 16.29 -9.34 18.37
C ILE A 20 15.68 -8.60 17.16
N ALA A 21 16.49 -8.18 16.19
CA ALA A 21 16.05 -7.43 15.01
C ALA A 21 15.23 -8.29 14.01
N LYS A 22 15.56 -9.57 13.87
CA LYS A 22 14.91 -10.48 12.89
C LYS A 22 13.39 -10.45 12.88
N PRO A 23 12.67 -10.57 14.02
CA PRO A 23 11.21 -10.56 14.01
C PRO A 23 10.61 -9.16 13.78
N LEU A 24 11.38 -8.09 13.91
CA LEU A 24 10.93 -6.71 13.82
C LEU A 24 11.18 -6.08 12.44
N CYS A 25 12.06 -6.69 11.65
CA CYS A 25 12.53 -6.14 10.38
C CYS A 25 12.12 -7.03 9.21
N LYS A 26 12.04 -6.42 8.02
CA LYS A 26 11.85 -7.15 6.75
C LYS A 26 13.01 -8.10 6.47
N ALA A 27 14.23 -7.68 6.80
CA ALA A 27 15.45 -8.47 6.74
C ALA A 27 16.44 -7.97 7.79
N ALA A 28 17.30 -8.87 8.28
CA ALA A 28 18.37 -8.54 9.21
C ALA A 28 19.63 -9.26 8.77
N TYR A 29 20.72 -8.54 8.59
CA TYR A 29 22.01 -9.04 8.12
C TYR A 29 23.12 -8.63 9.06
N ARG A 30 24.16 -9.46 9.15
CA ARG A 30 25.43 -9.12 9.79
C ARG A 30 26.55 -9.19 8.77
N VAL A 31 27.41 -8.18 8.75
CA VAL A 31 28.63 -8.14 7.95
C VAL A 31 29.81 -8.57 8.83
N LEU A 32 30.63 -9.49 8.33
CA LEU A 32 31.73 -10.06 9.12
C LEU A 32 33.11 -9.57 8.66
N ASN A 33 33.24 -9.08 7.41
CA ASN A 33 34.50 -8.61 6.87
C ASN A 33 34.36 -7.19 6.34
N ALA A 34 35.39 -6.36 6.47
CA ALA A 34 35.35 -4.97 6.04
C ALA A 34 35.10 -4.82 4.52
N GLU A 35 35.66 -5.71 3.72
CA GLU A 35 35.44 -5.79 2.27
C GLU A 35 34.00 -6.04 1.84
N ASP A 36 33.16 -6.62 2.76
CA ASP A 36 31.76 -6.93 2.52
C ASP A 36 30.81 -5.80 2.92
N ILE A 37 31.30 -4.69 3.49
CA ILE A 37 30.45 -3.57 3.94
C ILE A 37 29.67 -3.00 2.75
N GLY A 38 30.32 -2.75 1.64
CA GLY A 38 29.70 -2.18 0.44
C GLY A 38 28.54 -3.05 -0.09
N ILE A 39 28.79 -4.36 -0.24
CA ILE A 39 27.74 -5.30 -0.70
C ILE A 39 26.67 -5.51 0.35
N GLY A 40 27.00 -5.48 1.64
CA GLY A 40 26.05 -5.57 2.75
C GLY A 40 25.05 -4.41 2.72
N ILE A 41 25.55 -3.17 2.57
CA ILE A 41 24.71 -1.97 2.44
C ILE A 41 23.84 -2.05 1.17
N ALA A 42 24.41 -2.42 0.02
CA ALA A 42 23.66 -2.55 -1.23
C ALA A 42 22.53 -3.57 -1.11
N ARG A 43 22.78 -4.72 -0.46
CA ARG A 43 21.76 -5.75 -0.16
C ARG A 43 20.68 -5.21 0.77
N ALA A 44 21.06 -4.48 1.82
CA ALA A 44 20.12 -3.88 2.76
C ALA A 44 19.20 -2.87 2.07
N ILE A 45 19.74 -1.96 1.25
CA ILE A 45 18.98 -0.99 0.46
C ILE A 45 17.98 -1.72 -0.46
N ARG A 46 18.45 -2.68 -1.23
CA ARG A 46 17.58 -3.44 -2.14
C ARG A 46 16.47 -4.17 -1.40
N ALA A 47 16.78 -4.81 -0.29
CA ALA A 47 15.77 -5.48 0.55
C ALA A 47 14.76 -4.49 1.13
N ALA A 48 15.20 -3.31 1.57
CA ALA A 48 14.33 -2.30 2.16
C ALA A 48 13.26 -1.80 1.18
N VAL A 49 13.63 -1.51 -0.08
CA VAL A 49 12.75 -0.82 -1.04
C VAL A 49 12.08 -1.74 -2.06
N SER A 50 12.56 -2.98 -2.28
CA SER A 50 11.97 -3.91 -3.26
C SER A 50 10.72 -4.60 -2.70
N GLY A 51 9.78 -4.99 -3.59
CA GLY A 51 8.51 -5.57 -3.15
C GLY A 51 7.77 -4.65 -2.19
N ARG A 52 7.16 -5.19 -1.11
CA ARG A 52 6.63 -4.35 -0.03
C ARG A 52 7.79 -3.68 0.71
N PRO A 53 7.90 -2.34 0.70
CA PRO A 53 8.95 -1.64 1.44
C PRO A 53 8.88 -1.90 2.94
N GLY A 54 10.04 -1.95 3.61
CA GLY A 54 10.11 -2.20 5.05
C GLY A 54 11.48 -1.93 5.62
N GLY A 55 11.56 -1.75 6.95
CA GLY A 55 12.81 -1.56 7.66
C GLY A 55 13.73 -2.77 7.54
N VAL A 56 15.02 -2.51 7.41
CA VAL A 56 16.08 -3.53 7.37
C VAL A 56 17.12 -3.19 8.43
N TYR A 57 17.58 -4.19 9.14
CA TYR A 57 18.63 -4.07 10.11
C TYR A 57 19.94 -4.57 9.52
N LEU A 58 20.99 -3.76 9.62
CA LEU A 58 22.35 -4.14 9.23
C LEU A 58 23.27 -4.01 10.44
N ASP A 59 23.83 -5.12 10.87
CA ASP A 59 24.75 -5.22 11.99
C ASP A 59 26.20 -5.13 11.49
N LEU A 60 26.91 -4.13 12.01
CA LEU A 60 28.32 -3.88 11.76
C LEU A 60 29.08 -4.00 13.10
N PRO A 61 29.56 -5.19 13.48
CA PRO A 61 30.25 -5.38 14.76
C PRO A 61 31.45 -4.46 14.94
N ALA A 62 31.73 -4.02 16.17
CA ALA A 62 32.84 -3.11 16.47
C ALA A 62 34.21 -3.65 15.99
N LYS A 63 34.42 -4.96 16.08
CA LYS A 63 35.61 -5.64 15.56
C LYS A 63 35.77 -5.43 14.02
N LEU A 64 34.66 -5.42 13.29
CA LEU A 64 34.65 -5.13 11.85
C LEU A 64 35.07 -3.68 11.58
N LEU A 65 34.51 -2.73 12.34
CA LEU A 65 34.80 -1.30 12.17
C LEU A 65 36.25 -0.93 12.54
N ALA A 66 36.94 -1.78 13.28
CA ALA A 66 38.36 -1.61 13.63
C ALA A 66 39.32 -2.26 12.61
N GLN A 67 38.78 -2.95 11.57
CA GLN A 67 39.64 -3.53 10.54
C GLN A 67 40.23 -2.43 9.63
N VAL A 68 41.47 -2.67 9.22
CA VAL A 68 42.18 -1.79 8.28
C VAL A 68 42.32 -2.53 6.96
N MET A 69 42.06 -1.84 5.88
CA MET A 69 42.25 -2.36 4.52
C MET A 69 42.98 -1.35 3.65
N ASP A 70 43.54 -1.80 2.53
CA ASP A 70 44.08 -0.93 1.51
C ASP A 70 42.99 -0.02 0.92
N ALA A 71 43.33 1.24 0.67
CA ALA A 71 42.37 2.23 0.18
C ALA A 71 41.82 1.89 -1.22
N ASP A 72 42.64 1.31 -2.08
CA ASP A 72 42.20 0.91 -3.42
C ASP A 72 41.30 -0.31 -3.37
N GLU A 73 41.57 -1.27 -2.51
CA GLU A 73 40.71 -2.42 -2.27
C GLU A 73 39.38 -1.98 -1.63
N GLY A 74 39.42 -1.09 -0.65
CA GLY A 74 38.24 -0.50 -0.06
C GLY A 74 37.35 0.21 -1.08
N SER A 75 37.94 1.01 -1.96
CA SER A 75 37.23 1.70 -3.03
C SER A 75 36.60 0.73 -4.02
N LYS A 76 37.27 -0.36 -4.38
CA LYS A 76 36.75 -1.41 -5.28
C LYS A 76 35.63 -2.22 -4.64
N SER A 77 35.58 -2.33 -3.31
CA SER A 77 34.52 -3.06 -2.60
C SER A 77 33.18 -2.30 -2.57
N LEU A 78 33.18 -1.00 -2.88
CA LEU A 78 31.95 -0.20 -2.91
C LEU A 78 31.04 -0.61 -4.06
N VAL A 79 29.76 -0.84 -3.75
CA VAL A 79 28.75 -1.26 -4.73
C VAL A 79 27.75 -0.13 -4.96
N LYS A 80 27.62 0.29 -6.21
CA LYS A 80 26.55 1.20 -6.61
C LYS A 80 25.25 0.42 -6.83
N VAL A 81 24.23 0.72 -6.06
CA VAL A 81 22.89 0.15 -6.27
C VAL A 81 22.24 0.83 -7.47
N ILE A 82 22.05 0.07 -8.54
CA ILE A 82 21.34 0.52 -9.75
C ILE A 82 19.92 -0.04 -9.68
N ASP A 83 18.93 0.84 -9.87
CA ASP A 83 17.51 0.49 -9.80
C ASP A 83 17.19 -0.45 -8.61
N ALA A 84 17.21 0.11 -7.41
CA ALA A 84 17.08 -0.66 -6.17
C ALA A 84 15.75 -1.44 -6.08
N ALA A 85 14.70 -0.94 -6.72
CA ALA A 85 13.36 -1.53 -6.74
C ALA A 85 12.79 -1.56 -8.18
N PRO A 86 13.26 -2.48 -9.05
CA PRO A 86 12.72 -2.62 -10.41
C PRO A 86 11.21 -2.83 -10.37
N ARG A 87 10.48 -2.09 -11.20
CA ARG A 87 9.01 -2.17 -11.23
C ARG A 87 8.56 -3.52 -11.79
N GLN A 88 7.70 -4.19 -11.03
CA GLN A 88 7.09 -5.45 -11.43
C GLN A 88 5.87 -5.16 -12.32
N LEU A 89 5.89 -5.67 -13.55
CA LEU A 89 4.77 -5.55 -14.47
C LEU A 89 3.72 -6.63 -14.19
N PRO A 90 2.42 -6.30 -14.23
CA PRO A 90 1.36 -7.29 -14.07
C PRO A 90 1.26 -8.20 -15.32
N ALA A 91 0.78 -9.43 -15.13
CA ALA A 91 0.42 -10.31 -16.23
C ALA A 91 -0.80 -9.71 -16.99
N PRO A 92 -0.76 -9.65 -18.35
CA PRO A 92 -1.86 -9.08 -19.13
C PRO A 92 -3.20 -9.79 -18.90
N GLU A 93 -3.19 -11.10 -18.66
CA GLU A 93 -4.38 -11.89 -18.37
C GLU A 93 -5.05 -11.50 -17.05
N SER A 94 -4.25 -11.13 -16.04
CA SER A 94 -4.74 -10.63 -14.75
C SER A 94 -5.43 -9.28 -14.92
N ILE A 95 -4.86 -8.38 -15.74
CA ILE A 95 -5.49 -7.09 -16.07
C ILE A 95 -6.80 -7.29 -16.80
N ASN A 96 -6.85 -8.14 -17.82
CA ASN A 96 -8.07 -8.42 -18.56
C ASN A 96 -9.17 -9.01 -17.65
N ARG A 97 -8.83 -9.98 -16.80
CA ARG A 97 -9.76 -10.55 -15.82
C ARG A 97 -10.32 -9.49 -14.86
N ALA A 98 -9.48 -8.59 -14.36
CA ALA A 98 -9.91 -7.50 -13.48
C ALA A 98 -10.89 -6.56 -14.19
N LEU A 99 -10.60 -6.18 -15.44
CA LEU A 99 -11.48 -5.34 -16.25
C LEU A 99 -12.80 -6.04 -16.62
N ASP A 100 -12.79 -7.33 -16.90
CA ASP A 100 -14.01 -8.09 -17.19
C ASP A 100 -14.92 -8.18 -15.94
N VAL A 101 -14.34 -8.33 -14.75
CA VAL A 101 -15.10 -8.29 -13.48
C VAL A 101 -15.69 -6.90 -13.24
N LEU A 102 -14.93 -5.83 -13.49
CA LEU A 102 -15.40 -4.44 -13.37
C LEU A 102 -16.49 -4.11 -14.37
N ALA A 103 -16.37 -4.57 -15.62
CA ALA A 103 -17.37 -4.34 -16.67
C ALA A 103 -18.74 -4.95 -16.33
N GLY A 104 -18.77 -6.01 -15.54
CA GLY A 104 -20.00 -6.64 -15.04
C GLY A 104 -20.57 -6.00 -13.76
N ALA A 105 -19.93 -4.99 -13.19
CA ALA A 105 -20.33 -4.36 -11.94
C ALA A 105 -21.55 -3.42 -12.14
N LYS A 106 -22.49 -3.48 -11.20
CA LYS A 106 -23.61 -2.53 -11.12
C LYS A 106 -23.30 -1.38 -10.16
N ARG A 107 -22.54 -1.67 -9.11
CA ARG A 107 -22.17 -0.73 -8.04
C ARG A 107 -20.69 -0.87 -7.70
N PRO A 108 -19.79 -0.54 -8.64
CA PRO A 108 -18.36 -0.66 -8.42
C PRO A 108 -17.86 0.35 -7.39
N LEU A 109 -16.80 -0.04 -6.68
CA LEU A 109 -16.08 0.80 -5.71
C LEU A 109 -14.58 0.58 -5.86
N ILE A 110 -13.79 1.65 -5.86
CA ILE A 110 -12.34 1.61 -5.69
C ILE A 110 -12.00 1.91 -4.23
N VAL A 111 -11.16 1.10 -3.61
CA VAL A 111 -10.59 1.37 -2.28
C VAL A 111 -9.09 1.59 -2.42
N LEU A 112 -8.65 2.81 -2.12
CA LEU A 112 -7.25 3.22 -2.18
C LEU A 112 -6.59 3.01 -0.83
N GLY A 113 -5.51 2.24 -0.80
CA GLY A 113 -4.76 1.94 0.41
C GLY A 113 -3.37 2.56 0.46
N LYS A 114 -2.64 2.25 1.52
CA LYS A 114 -1.28 2.70 1.77
C LYS A 114 -0.33 2.36 0.62
N GLY A 115 -0.49 1.18 -0.01
CA GLY A 115 0.35 0.74 -1.12
C GLY A 115 0.25 1.68 -2.33
N ALA A 116 -0.93 2.23 -2.61
CA ALA A 116 -1.13 3.21 -3.68
C ALA A 116 -0.34 4.51 -3.41
N ALA A 117 -0.34 4.99 -2.16
CA ALA A 117 0.44 6.17 -1.77
C ALA A 117 1.95 5.90 -1.82
N TYR A 118 2.41 4.75 -1.35
CA TYR A 118 3.82 4.38 -1.42
C TYR A 118 4.36 4.23 -2.85
N ALA A 119 3.52 3.79 -3.76
CA ALA A 119 3.88 3.65 -5.18
C ALA A 119 4.00 5.01 -5.90
N GLN A 120 3.57 6.12 -5.26
CA GLN A 120 3.53 7.46 -5.87
C GLN A 120 2.85 7.44 -7.25
N ALA A 121 1.73 6.72 -7.33
CA ALA A 121 0.98 6.49 -8.56
C ALA A 121 -0.26 7.41 -8.68
N ASP A 122 -0.22 8.58 -8.04
CA ASP A 122 -1.32 9.52 -7.91
C ASP A 122 -1.90 9.96 -9.25
N ASP A 123 -1.08 10.34 -10.21
CA ASP A 123 -1.55 10.74 -11.55
C ASP A 123 -2.25 9.60 -12.29
N ALA A 124 -1.65 8.40 -12.29
CA ALA A 124 -2.25 7.24 -12.94
C ALA A 124 -3.57 6.80 -12.26
N ILE A 125 -3.63 6.87 -10.92
CA ILE A 125 -4.85 6.56 -10.16
C ILE A 125 -5.93 7.60 -10.42
N ARG A 126 -5.58 8.88 -10.51
CA ARG A 126 -6.51 9.95 -10.88
C ARG A 126 -7.10 9.69 -12.26
N GLU A 127 -6.25 9.44 -13.26
CA GLU A 127 -6.69 9.11 -14.61
C GLU A 127 -7.61 7.88 -14.63
N LEU A 128 -7.31 6.84 -13.84
CA LEU A 128 -8.16 5.66 -13.72
C LEU A 128 -9.54 6.00 -13.14
N VAL A 129 -9.58 6.78 -12.05
CA VAL A 129 -10.82 7.20 -11.39
C VAL A 129 -11.67 8.07 -12.34
N GLU A 130 -11.07 9.06 -12.98
CA GLU A 130 -11.75 9.96 -13.91
C GLU A 130 -12.24 9.24 -15.18
N THR A 131 -11.40 8.39 -15.78
CA THR A 131 -11.75 7.62 -16.98
C THR A 131 -12.83 6.57 -16.70
N SER A 132 -12.75 5.89 -15.56
CA SER A 132 -13.70 4.84 -15.19
C SER A 132 -15.02 5.40 -14.64
N GLY A 133 -15.00 6.60 -14.07
CA GLY A 133 -16.13 7.18 -13.35
C GLY A 133 -16.47 6.46 -12.04
N ILE A 134 -15.64 5.48 -11.61
CA ILE A 134 -15.93 4.66 -10.43
C ILE A 134 -15.68 5.48 -9.16
N PRO A 135 -16.65 5.52 -8.23
CA PRO A 135 -16.44 6.18 -6.94
C PRO A 135 -15.31 5.50 -6.14
N TYR A 136 -14.56 6.30 -5.39
CA TYR A 136 -13.46 5.78 -4.60
C TYR A 136 -13.58 6.12 -3.10
N LEU A 137 -12.97 5.26 -2.29
CA LEU A 137 -12.79 5.44 -0.86
C LEU A 137 -11.29 5.44 -0.54
N ALA A 138 -10.73 6.57 -0.13
CA ALA A 138 -9.36 6.64 0.36
C ALA A 138 -9.31 6.18 1.82
N MET A 139 -8.44 5.20 2.10
CA MET A 139 -8.07 4.85 3.47
C MET A 139 -7.14 5.92 4.05
N SER A 140 -6.99 5.96 5.39
CA SER A 140 -6.25 7.03 6.07
C SER A 140 -4.87 7.34 5.49
N MET A 141 -4.10 6.32 5.11
CA MET A 141 -2.76 6.48 4.52
C MET A 141 -2.78 6.77 3.00
N ALA A 142 -3.95 6.78 2.38
CA ALA A 142 -4.14 7.11 0.96
C ALA A 142 -4.78 8.49 0.76
N LYS A 143 -5.10 9.20 1.84
CA LYS A 143 -5.54 10.59 1.75
C LYS A 143 -4.42 11.45 1.14
N GLY A 144 -4.82 12.34 0.23
CA GLY A 144 -3.87 13.17 -0.53
C GLY A 144 -3.48 12.60 -1.89
N LEU A 145 -3.78 11.32 -2.20
CA LEU A 145 -3.61 10.79 -3.56
C LEU A 145 -4.50 11.52 -4.59
N LEU A 146 -5.74 11.80 -4.21
CA LEU A 146 -6.65 12.66 -4.94
C LEU A 146 -7.14 13.77 -4.01
N PRO A 147 -7.57 14.93 -4.55
CA PRO A 147 -8.14 16.01 -3.74
C PRO A 147 -9.34 15.55 -2.92
N ASP A 148 -9.48 16.04 -1.69
CA ASP A 148 -10.58 15.66 -0.80
C ASP A 148 -11.96 16.01 -1.36
N ASN A 149 -12.04 17.06 -2.21
CA ASN A 149 -13.25 17.52 -2.89
C ASN A 149 -13.45 16.91 -4.30
N HIS A 150 -12.73 15.83 -4.62
CA HIS A 150 -12.86 15.16 -5.91
C HIS A 150 -14.30 14.63 -6.12
N PRO A 151 -14.93 14.82 -7.30
CA PRO A 151 -16.33 14.47 -7.53
C PRO A 151 -16.68 13.00 -7.24
N GLN A 152 -15.75 12.07 -7.51
CA GLN A 152 -15.94 10.64 -7.23
C GLN A 152 -15.57 10.24 -5.81
N SER A 153 -15.21 11.18 -4.92
CA SER A 153 -14.88 10.86 -3.53
C SER A 153 -16.12 10.38 -2.76
N ALA A 154 -16.07 9.15 -2.24
CA ALA A 154 -17.13 8.56 -1.43
C ALA A 154 -16.81 8.56 0.08
N GLY A 155 -15.82 9.35 0.51
CA GLY A 155 -15.33 9.36 1.90
C GLY A 155 -16.43 9.62 2.92
N ALA A 156 -17.26 10.63 2.71
CA ALA A 156 -18.39 10.95 3.59
C ALA A 156 -19.57 9.95 3.50
N ALA A 157 -19.58 9.06 2.49
CA ALA A 157 -20.57 8.00 2.32
C ALA A 157 -19.98 6.60 2.60
N ARG A 158 -18.86 6.49 3.35
CA ARG A 158 -18.12 5.25 3.57
C ARG A 158 -18.99 4.03 3.87
N SER A 159 -19.90 4.13 4.85
CA SER A 159 -20.76 3.01 5.24
C SER A 159 -21.65 2.54 4.10
N LEU A 160 -22.24 3.47 3.35
CA LEU A 160 -23.09 3.17 2.21
C LEU A 160 -22.31 2.42 1.12
N VAL A 161 -21.16 2.95 0.70
CA VAL A 161 -20.40 2.34 -0.41
C VAL A 161 -19.83 0.98 -0.04
N LEU A 162 -19.43 0.76 1.20
CA LEU A 162 -19.00 -0.56 1.66
C LEU A 162 -20.16 -1.56 1.72
N GLN A 163 -21.35 -1.14 2.13
CA GLN A 163 -22.51 -2.02 2.24
C GLN A 163 -23.11 -2.36 0.86
N GLU A 164 -23.23 -1.36 -0.02
CA GLU A 164 -24.01 -1.47 -1.24
C GLU A 164 -23.22 -1.84 -2.51
N SER A 165 -21.88 -1.71 -2.49
CA SER A 165 -21.06 -2.12 -3.64
C SER A 165 -21.18 -3.63 -3.92
N ASP A 166 -21.14 -4.03 -5.18
CA ASP A 166 -21.14 -5.43 -5.63
C ASP A 166 -19.75 -5.89 -6.10
N VAL A 167 -18.95 -4.97 -6.63
CA VAL A 167 -17.55 -5.19 -7.00
C VAL A 167 -16.69 -4.16 -6.33
N VAL A 168 -15.65 -4.60 -5.63
CA VAL A 168 -14.69 -3.75 -4.92
C VAL A 168 -13.29 -4.00 -5.45
N MET A 169 -12.67 -2.95 -6.00
CA MET A 169 -11.27 -2.98 -6.43
C MET A 169 -10.40 -2.37 -5.35
N LEU A 170 -9.56 -3.19 -4.74
CA LEU A 170 -8.56 -2.79 -3.76
C LEU A 170 -7.27 -2.43 -4.49
N ILE A 171 -6.78 -1.21 -4.34
CA ILE A 171 -5.52 -0.75 -4.92
C ILE A 171 -4.52 -0.47 -3.78
N GLY A 172 -3.59 -1.38 -3.55
CA GLY A 172 -2.65 -1.30 -2.44
C GLY A 172 -3.33 -1.23 -1.07
N ALA A 173 -4.52 -1.79 -0.96
CA ALA A 173 -5.36 -1.80 0.23
C ALA A 173 -5.59 -3.23 0.71
N ARG A 174 -5.40 -3.48 2.00
CA ARG A 174 -5.63 -4.79 2.61
C ARG A 174 -6.97 -4.87 3.32
N LEU A 175 -7.65 -6.00 3.22
CA LEU A 175 -8.84 -6.29 4.01
C LEU A 175 -8.47 -6.73 5.43
N ASN A 176 -7.86 -5.82 6.18
CA ASN A 176 -7.47 -6.01 7.57
C ASN A 176 -8.56 -5.50 8.54
N TRP A 177 -8.24 -5.33 9.81
CA TRP A 177 -9.15 -4.84 10.84
C TRP A 177 -9.78 -3.46 10.51
N LEU A 178 -9.06 -2.56 9.81
CA LEU A 178 -9.58 -1.25 9.38
C LEU A 178 -10.76 -1.36 8.41
N LEU A 179 -10.84 -2.46 7.68
CA LEU A 179 -11.91 -2.81 6.74
C LEU A 179 -12.72 -4.03 7.21
N SER A 180 -12.72 -4.31 8.52
CA SER A 180 -13.46 -5.44 9.13
C SER A 180 -13.19 -6.76 8.39
N HIS A 181 -11.96 -6.95 7.91
CA HIS A 181 -11.53 -8.14 7.17
C HIS A 181 -12.38 -8.48 5.92
N GLY A 182 -13.08 -7.50 5.36
CA GLY A 182 -13.96 -7.70 4.21
C GLY A 182 -15.27 -8.42 4.55
N LYS A 183 -15.65 -8.49 5.83
CA LYS A 183 -16.78 -9.28 6.33
C LYS A 183 -17.66 -8.50 7.30
N GLY A 184 -18.82 -9.08 7.62
CA GLY A 184 -19.75 -8.59 8.65
C GLY A 184 -20.56 -7.37 8.22
N LYS A 185 -21.27 -6.76 9.17
CA LYS A 185 -22.28 -5.70 8.96
C LYS A 185 -21.76 -4.49 8.16
N SER A 186 -20.45 -4.18 8.29
CA SER A 186 -19.84 -3.06 7.55
C SER A 186 -19.86 -3.27 6.03
N TRP A 187 -19.96 -4.50 5.59
CA TRP A 187 -19.92 -4.89 4.17
C TRP A 187 -21.30 -5.27 3.61
N GLY A 188 -22.35 -5.31 4.45
CA GLY A 188 -23.70 -5.74 4.06
C GLY A 188 -23.80 -7.25 3.86
N ASP A 189 -25.00 -7.70 3.49
CA ASP A 189 -25.30 -9.13 3.39
C ASP A 189 -25.12 -9.70 1.99
N GLN A 190 -24.90 -8.86 0.97
CA GLN A 190 -24.73 -9.33 -0.41
C GLN A 190 -23.31 -9.84 -0.65
N ARG A 191 -23.21 -10.92 -1.44
CA ARG A 191 -21.91 -11.46 -1.88
C ARG A 191 -21.22 -10.46 -2.80
N LYS A 192 -20.00 -10.04 -2.41
CA LYS A 192 -19.16 -9.12 -3.18
C LYS A 192 -18.08 -9.86 -3.96
N LYS A 193 -17.69 -9.28 -5.09
CA LYS A 193 -16.52 -9.70 -5.84
C LYS A 193 -15.38 -8.73 -5.52
N PHE A 194 -14.22 -9.26 -5.14
CA PHE A 194 -13.03 -8.46 -4.88
C PHE A 194 -12.00 -8.61 -5.99
N ILE A 195 -11.53 -7.47 -6.49
CA ILE A 195 -10.33 -7.35 -7.32
C ILE A 195 -9.26 -6.81 -6.39
N HIS A 196 -8.06 -7.39 -6.41
CA HIS A 196 -6.99 -6.92 -5.53
C HIS A 196 -5.70 -6.68 -6.31
N ILE A 197 -5.26 -5.43 -6.31
CA ILE A 197 -4.00 -4.99 -6.91
C ILE A 197 -3.02 -4.73 -5.77
N ASP A 198 -1.98 -5.54 -5.68
CA ASP A 198 -0.94 -5.41 -4.66
C ASP A 198 0.41 -5.89 -5.20
N ILE A 199 1.49 -5.42 -4.58
CA ILE A 199 2.86 -5.87 -4.88
C ILE A 199 3.20 -7.16 -4.13
N GLU A 200 2.48 -7.48 -3.06
CA GLU A 200 2.74 -8.61 -2.17
C GLU A 200 1.72 -9.73 -2.41
N PRO A 201 2.12 -10.85 -3.04
CA PRO A 201 1.19 -11.94 -3.36
C PRO A 201 0.56 -12.62 -2.12
N ARG A 202 1.21 -12.57 -0.96
CA ARG A 202 0.67 -13.14 0.29
C ARG A 202 -0.54 -12.40 0.86
N GLU A 203 -0.86 -11.21 0.34
CA GLU A 203 -2.07 -10.48 0.72
C GLU A 203 -3.32 -11.00 0.01
N MET A 204 -3.16 -11.75 -1.09
CA MET A 204 -4.28 -12.34 -1.81
C MET A 204 -4.97 -13.41 -0.94
N ASP A 205 -6.28 -13.46 -1.02
CA ASP A 205 -7.13 -14.44 -0.32
C ASP A 205 -6.95 -14.51 1.21
N SER A 206 -6.28 -13.53 1.80
CA SER A 206 -5.96 -13.55 3.23
C SER A 206 -7.20 -13.59 4.15
N ASN A 207 -8.33 -13.00 3.71
CA ASN A 207 -9.57 -12.94 4.50
C ASN A 207 -10.84 -13.26 3.72
N VAL A 208 -10.85 -13.02 2.41
CA VAL A 208 -11.95 -13.28 1.48
C VAL A 208 -11.40 -13.77 0.16
N GLU A 209 -12.23 -14.46 -0.61
CA GLU A 209 -11.91 -14.87 -1.98
C GLU A 209 -11.65 -13.63 -2.87
N ILE A 210 -10.52 -13.62 -3.57
CA ILE A 210 -10.19 -12.60 -4.57
C ILE A 210 -10.44 -13.18 -5.96
N VAL A 211 -11.48 -12.70 -6.63
CA VAL A 211 -11.85 -13.22 -7.96
C VAL A 211 -10.93 -12.75 -9.09
N ALA A 212 -10.22 -11.65 -8.88
CA ALA A 212 -9.25 -11.12 -9.83
C ALA A 212 -8.01 -10.55 -9.09
N PRO A 213 -7.04 -11.42 -8.77
CA PRO A 213 -5.76 -10.97 -8.24
C PRO A 213 -4.90 -10.34 -9.35
N VAL A 214 -4.27 -9.21 -9.05
CA VAL A 214 -3.32 -8.52 -9.93
C VAL A 214 -2.07 -8.22 -9.12
N ILE A 215 -0.98 -8.91 -9.43
CA ILE A 215 0.30 -8.75 -8.73
C ILE A 215 1.23 -7.89 -9.56
N GLY A 216 1.76 -6.82 -8.95
CA GLY A 216 2.73 -5.95 -9.56
C GLY A 216 2.88 -4.61 -8.84
N ASP A 217 3.77 -3.78 -9.35
CA ASP A 217 3.87 -2.37 -8.95
C ASP A 217 2.54 -1.66 -9.25
N ILE A 218 2.02 -0.91 -8.28
CA ILE A 218 0.68 -0.31 -8.38
C ILE A 218 0.59 0.62 -9.60
N GLY A 219 1.59 1.49 -9.81
CA GLY A 219 1.60 2.39 -10.96
C GLY A 219 1.58 1.64 -12.28
N SER A 220 2.40 0.60 -12.40
CA SER A 220 2.45 -0.26 -13.59
C SER A 220 1.14 -1.00 -13.84
N CYS A 221 0.49 -1.49 -12.78
CA CYS A 221 -0.81 -2.15 -12.87
C CYS A 221 -1.90 -1.18 -13.35
N VAL A 222 -1.97 0.01 -12.77
CA VAL A 222 -2.96 1.04 -13.13
C VAL A 222 -2.77 1.51 -14.56
N LEU A 223 -1.52 1.78 -14.99
CA LEU A 223 -1.22 2.15 -16.39
C LEU A 223 -1.59 1.03 -17.37
N ALA A 224 -1.33 -0.23 -17.00
CA ALA A 224 -1.74 -1.37 -17.82
C ALA A 224 -3.27 -1.48 -17.95
N MET A 225 -4.01 -1.19 -16.87
CA MET A 225 -5.48 -1.13 -16.90
C MET A 225 -5.97 -0.02 -17.83
N LEU A 226 -5.47 1.20 -17.69
CA LEU A 226 -5.80 2.34 -18.54
C LEU A 226 -5.55 2.03 -20.03
N LYS A 227 -4.37 1.47 -20.34
CA LYS A 227 -4.03 1.02 -21.70
C LYS A 227 -4.99 -0.05 -22.24
N ALA A 228 -5.45 -0.96 -21.40
CA ALA A 228 -6.42 -1.98 -21.82
C ALA A 228 -7.84 -1.40 -21.98
N MET A 229 -8.25 -0.46 -21.11
CA MET A 229 -9.52 0.25 -21.18
C MET A 229 -9.63 1.10 -22.46
N SER A 230 -8.55 1.77 -22.89
CA SER A 230 -8.55 2.60 -24.11
C SER A 230 -8.84 1.82 -25.39
N LYS A 231 -8.70 0.50 -25.37
CA LYS A 231 -8.98 -0.40 -26.50
C LYS A 231 -10.42 -0.93 -26.51
N LYS A 232 -11.20 -0.69 -25.47
CA LYS A 232 -12.58 -1.18 -25.31
C LYS A 232 -13.50 0.01 -24.99
N LYS A 233 -14.78 -0.08 -25.42
CA LYS A 233 -15.80 0.88 -24.97
C LYS A 233 -16.03 0.65 -23.47
N TRP A 234 -15.55 1.58 -22.64
CA TRP A 234 -15.83 1.55 -21.21
C TRP A 234 -17.22 2.12 -20.93
N MET A 235 -17.98 1.45 -20.07
CA MET A 235 -19.27 1.95 -19.60
C MET A 235 -19.10 2.54 -18.19
N LEU A 236 -19.53 3.78 -18.02
CA LEU A 236 -19.55 4.43 -16.73
C LEU A 236 -20.52 3.72 -15.76
N PRO A 237 -20.31 3.83 -14.45
CA PRO A 237 -21.28 3.36 -13.46
C PRO A 237 -22.65 3.99 -13.67
N SER A 238 -23.71 3.30 -13.27
CA SER A 238 -25.07 3.82 -13.43
C SER A 238 -25.29 5.13 -12.68
N GLU A 239 -26.05 6.06 -13.26
CA GLU A 239 -26.43 7.31 -12.59
C GLU A 239 -27.13 7.06 -11.25
N GLY A 240 -27.91 5.99 -11.14
CA GLY A 240 -28.55 5.60 -9.89
C GLY A 240 -27.55 5.33 -8.77
N TRP A 241 -26.40 4.71 -9.08
CA TRP A 241 -25.33 4.46 -8.10
C TRP A 241 -24.62 5.74 -7.71
N THR A 242 -24.20 6.55 -8.65
CA THR A 242 -23.48 7.81 -8.40
C THR A 242 -24.35 8.81 -7.64
N ASN A 243 -25.64 8.96 -8.03
CA ASN A 243 -26.59 9.83 -7.34
C ASN A 243 -26.88 9.37 -5.91
N LEU A 244 -26.98 8.06 -5.66
CA LEU A 244 -27.15 7.53 -4.31
C LEU A 244 -25.97 7.93 -3.40
N ILE A 245 -24.75 7.89 -3.94
CA ILE A 245 -23.54 8.29 -3.21
C ILE A 245 -23.53 9.80 -2.97
N SER A 246 -23.76 10.62 -4.01
CA SER A 246 -23.78 12.08 -3.90
C SER A 246 -24.79 12.57 -2.87
N ASN A 247 -26.02 12.08 -2.94
CA ASN A 247 -27.06 12.41 -1.96
C ASN A 247 -26.65 12.04 -0.52
N LYS A 248 -25.95 10.91 -0.36
CA LYS A 248 -25.45 10.49 0.97
C LYS A 248 -24.32 11.36 1.44
N VAL A 249 -23.40 11.73 0.57
CA VAL A 249 -22.30 12.67 0.87
C VAL A 249 -22.89 14.01 1.32
N GLU A 250 -23.76 14.62 0.52
CA GLU A 250 -24.41 15.89 0.83
C GLU A 250 -25.14 15.85 2.18
N SER A 251 -25.97 14.83 2.41
CA SER A 251 -26.69 14.64 3.66
C SER A 251 -25.76 14.54 4.86
N ASN A 252 -24.66 13.80 4.74
CA ASN A 252 -23.69 13.64 5.83
C ASN A 252 -22.87 14.92 6.07
N VAL A 253 -22.48 15.64 5.03
CA VAL A 253 -21.79 16.94 5.12
C VAL A 253 -22.72 17.96 5.81
N ALA A 254 -23.97 18.08 5.37
CA ALA A 254 -24.95 18.99 5.98
C ALA A 254 -25.16 18.68 7.46
N ARG A 255 -25.22 17.39 7.84
CA ARG A 255 -25.37 16.98 9.24
C ARG A 255 -24.15 17.31 10.10
N MET A 256 -22.94 17.30 9.52
CA MET A 256 -21.71 17.61 10.24
C MET A 256 -21.43 19.12 10.33
N ALA A 257 -21.90 19.93 9.38
CA ALA A 257 -21.63 21.36 9.30
C ALA A 257 -21.86 22.11 10.62
N PRO A 258 -22.98 21.91 11.37
CA PRO A 258 -23.19 22.62 12.64
C PRO A 258 -22.15 22.27 13.72
N ARG A 259 -21.61 21.03 13.69
CA ARG A 259 -20.57 20.62 14.64
C ARG A 259 -19.22 21.25 14.34
N LEU A 260 -18.90 21.42 13.05
CA LEU A 260 -17.65 22.04 12.59
C LEU A 260 -17.64 23.56 12.78
N GLN A 261 -18.81 24.18 13.02
CA GLN A 261 -18.96 25.62 13.31
C GLN A 261 -18.94 25.92 14.82
N ASN A 262 -18.73 24.92 15.66
CA ASN A 262 -18.74 25.06 17.10
C ASN A 262 -17.44 25.74 17.59
N ASN A 263 -17.59 26.92 18.24
CA ASN A 263 -16.50 27.72 18.81
C ASN A 263 -16.47 27.64 20.35
N ASN A 264 -16.88 26.54 20.95
CA ASN A 264 -16.89 26.35 22.40
C ASN A 264 -15.49 26.52 23.02
N VAL A 265 -15.49 27.05 24.26
CA VAL A 265 -14.27 27.13 25.08
C VAL A 265 -14.53 26.32 26.36
N PRO A 266 -13.73 25.28 26.66
CA PRO A 266 -12.58 24.79 25.86
C PRO A 266 -13.02 24.19 24.52
N MET A 267 -12.13 24.29 23.50
CA MET A 267 -12.37 23.77 22.16
C MET A 267 -12.55 22.26 22.18
N ASP A 268 -13.58 21.76 21.51
CA ASP A 268 -13.80 20.33 21.36
C ASP A 268 -13.13 19.80 20.10
N TYR A 269 -13.22 18.47 19.87
CA TYR A 269 -12.62 17.78 18.73
C TYR A 269 -13.12 18.29 17.37
N HIS A 270 -14.33 18.87 17.30
CA HIS A 270 -14.91 19.34 16.05
C HIS A 270 -14.61 20.81 15.80
N GLY A 271 -14.27 21.58 16.83
CA GLY A 271 -13.89 22.99 16.76
C GLY A 271 -12.39 23.20 16.53
N ALA A 272 -11.58 22.10 16.52
CA ALA A 272 -10.13 22.14 16.37
C ALA A 272 -9.70 22.25 14.88
#